data_f211b2a5c8f904cd8cf1482220408728
#
_entry.id   f211b2a5c8f904cd8cf1482220408728
#
_cell.length_a   1.000
_cell.length_b   1.000
_cell.length_c   1.000
_cell.angle_alpha   90.00
_cell.angle_beta   90.00
_cell.angle_gamma   90.00
#
_symmetry.space_group_name_H-M   'P 1'
#
loop_
_entity.id
_entity.type
_entity.pdbx_description
1 polymer ?
#
loop_
_entity_poly.entity_id
_entity_poly.type
_entity_poly.pdbx_seq_one_letter_code
_entity_poly.pdbx_strand_id
1 'polypeptide(L)'
;MKLWEKGIPTDKQIDFFTVGNDRELDLILAKHDVTGNMAQAKMLAKIGLITNQECEDLLGALAEIQGDITAGNFTIEDSFEDVHSKVEYLLTQKVGEAGKKIHTARSRNDQVMVDMNLYLKEEVQQLKQQVKSLFDLLMTSAEKYQDVLLPGYTHLQIAMPSSFGMWFSAYAESLIDDMSMLNAALKVVDQNPLGSAAGYGSSFPIDRTFTTQELGFSTLKYNSVAAQMSRGKSEKTVAFAMASVAGTLSKFAYDVCLYMSQNFDFIGLPANLTTGSSIMPHKKNPDVFELIRGKCNKIQALPFELTLITNNLPSGYHRDLQLLKEGMFPAIQNLKACLDIAIFSIPDIRVKENILEDKKYDYLFTVDSLNEMVTAGIPFRDAYKEVALQIEAGNYKSPKATKHTHEGSINNLCLNEIKEKMNQAY
;
A
#
# COMPACT_ATOMS: atom_id res chain seq x y z
N MET A 1 -0.15 -10.41 -34.14
CA MET A 1 0.63 -9.57 -35.08
C MET A 1 1.62 -8.76 -34.25
N LYS A 2 2.91 -8.92 -34.47
CA LYS A 2 3.94 -8.18 -33.73
C LYS A 2 4.34 -6.97 -34.56
N LEU A 3 4.39 -5.78 -33.99
CA LEU A 3 4.68 -4.53 -34.68
C LEU A 3 6.07 -4.49 -35.33
N TRP A 4 7.01 -5.34 -34.85
CA TRP A 4 8.39 -5.44 -35.37
C TRP A 4 8.62 -6.62 -36.31
N GLU A 5 7.60 -7.43 -36.64
CA GLU A 5 7.73 -8.64 -37.45
C GLU A 5 7.96 -8.31 -38.92
N LYS A 6 9.10 -8.77 -39.45
CA LYS A 6 9.51 -8.53 -40.85
C LYS A 6 9.29 -9.76 -41.74
N GLY A 7 8.21 -10.51 -41.53
CA GLY A 7 7.85 -11.66 -42.34
C GLY A 7 8.51 -13.00 -41.94
N ILE A 8 9.34 -13.04 -40.90
CA ILE A 8 9.87 -14.27 -40.34
C ILE A 8 9.21 -14.45 -38.94
N PRO A 9 8.34 -15.44 -38.78
CA PRO A 9 7.67 -15.65 -37.47
C PRO A 9 8.70 -16.05 -36.42
N THR A 10 8.51 -15.51 -35.21
CA THR A 10 9.32 -15.92 -34.05
C THR A 10 9.01 -17.38 -33.70
N ASP A 11 10.03 -18.15 -33.32
CA ASP A 11 9.84 -19.50 -32.79
C ASP A 11 8.86 -19.48 -31.60
N LYS A 12 7.96 -20.48 -31.54
CA LYS A 12 6.91 -20.53 -30.52
C LYS A 12 7.47 -20.63 -29.10
N GLN A 13 8.58 -21.32 -28.90
CA GLN A 13 9.20 -21.44 -27.56
C GLN A 13 9.80 -20.11 -27.11
N ILE A 14 10.44 -19.40 -28.04
CA ILE A 14 10.99 -18.05 -27.79
C ILE A 14 9.85 -17.08 -27.49
N ASP A 15 8.77 -17.14 -28.25
CA ASP A 15 7.58 -16.30 -28.02
C ASP A 15 6.98 -16.54 -26.64
N PHE A 16 6.71 -17.79 -26.30
CA PHE A 16 6.18 -18.19 -25.01
C PHE A 16 7.07 -17.70 -23.85
N PHE A 17 8.39 -17.91 -23.94
CA PHE A 17 9.33 -17.50 -22.90
C PHE A 17 9.43 -15.98 -22.75
N THR A 18 9.43 -15.24 -23.86
CA THR A 18 9.65 -13.79 -23.85
C THR A 18 8.39 -12.97 -23.53
N VAL A 19 7.20 -13.47 -23.84
CA VAL A 19 5.92 -12.84 -23.48
C VAL A 19 5.57 -13.16 -22.01
N GLY A 20 5.77 -14.43 -21.60
CA GLY A 20 5.45 -14.85 -20.23
C GLY A 20 3.98 -14.53 -19.85
N ASN A 21 3.79 -13.91 -18.71
CA ASN A 21 2.49 -13.53 -18.18
C ASN A 21 2.03 -12.11 -18.60
N ASP A 22 2.75 -11.47 -19.53
CA ASP A 22 2.50 -10.06 -19.88
C ASP A 22 1.09 -9.81 -20.39
N ARG A 23 0.50 -10.72 -21.17
CA ARG A 23 -0.86 -10.57 -21.68
C ARG A 23 -1.90 -10.43 -20.58
N GLU A 24 -1.79 -11.27 -19.53
CA GLU A 24 -2.70 -11.24 -18.39
C GLU A 24 -2.47 -9.99 -17.52
N LEU A 25 -1.21 -9.64 -17.29
CA LEU A 25 -0.85 -8.47 -16.47
C LEU A 25 -1.17 -7.16 -17.18
N ASP A 26 -1.02 -7.10 -18.50
CA ASP A 26 -1.34 -5.92 -19.30
C ASP A 26 -2.84 -5.61 -19.37
N LEU A 27 -3.72 -6.59 -19.12
CA LEU A 27 -5.14 -6.31 -18.96
C LEU A 27 -5.42 -5.32 -17.82
N ILE A 28 -4.58 -5.34 -16.76
CA ILE A 28 -4.67 -4.39 -15.65
C ILE A 28 -4.30 -2.97 -16.11
N LEU A 29 -3.39 -2.85 -17.07
CA LEU A 29 -2.93 -1.58 -17.62
C LEU A 29 -3.81 -1.06 -18.75
N ALA A 30 -4.72 -1.85 -19.32
CA ALA A 30 -5.44 -1.54 -20.53
C ALA A 30 -6.17 -0.19 -20.51
N LYS A 31 -6.82 0.16 -19.38
CA LYS A 31 -7.48 1.48 -19.23
C LYS A 31 -6.50 2.66 -19.26
N HIS A 32 -5.29 2.44 -18.76
CA HIS A 32 -4.23 3.46 -18.71
C HIS A 32 -3.57 3.62 -20.07
N ASP A 33 -3.37 2.52 -20.83
CA ASP A 33 -2.90 2.59 -22.21
C ASP A 33 -3.87 3.38 -23.11
N VAL A 34 -5.17 3.13 -22.99
CA VAL A 34 -6.19 3.92 -23.70
C VAL A 34 -6.11 5.40 -23.31
N THR A 35 -5.95 5.71 -22.03
CA THR A 35 -5.80 7.10 -21.54
C THR A 35 -4.54 7.76 -22.12
N GLY A 36 -3.42 7.05 -22.12
CA GLY A 36 -2.16 7.49 -22.75
C GLY A 36 -2.31 7.74 -24.26
N ASN A 37 -3.01 6.85 -24.96
CA ASN A 37 -3.31 7.00 -26.39
C ASN A 37 -4.21 8.20 -26.68
N MET A 38 -5.21 8.50 -25.83
CA MET A 38 -6.06 9.70 -26.00
C MET A 38 -5.24 11.00 -25.88
N ALA A 39 -4.36 11.09 -24.88
CA ALA A 39 -3.47 12.24 -24.74
C ALA A 39 -2.49 12.38 -25.93
N GLN A 40 -1.98 11.25 -26.42
CA GLN A 40 -1.11 11.21 -27.59
C GLN A 40 -1.83 11.71 -28.85
N ALA A 41 -3.05 11.22 -29.14
CA ALA A 41 -3.83 11.64 -30.32
C ALA A 41 -4.05 13.16 -30.32
N LYS A 42 -4.46 13.72 -29.16
CA LYS A 42 -4.64 15.17 -29.01
C LYS A 42 -3.34 15.95 -29.24
N MET A 43 -2.22 15.45 -28.72
CA MET A 43 -0.91 16.07 -28.93
C MET A 43 -0.49 16.03 -30.42
N LEU A 44 -0.67 14.89 -31.08
CA LEU A 44 -0.35 14.76 -32.52
C LEU A 44 -1.16 15.74 -33.38
N ALA A 45 -2.45 15.93 -33.06
CA ALA A 45 -3.28 16.93 -33.75
C ALA A 45 -2.78 18.35 -33.47
N LYS A 46 -2.45 18.67 -32.22
CA LYS A 46 -1.94 19.99 -31.81
C LYS A 46 -0.68 20.39 -32.56
N ILE A 47 0.22 19.43 -32.80
CA ILE A 47 1.47 19.69 -33.55
C ILE A 47 1.34 19.46 -35.09
N GLY A 48 0.15 19.17 -35.59
CA GLY A 48 -0.16 19.05 -37.01
C GLY A 48 0.31 17.75 -37.69
N LEU A 49 0.61 16.69 -36.92
CA LEU A 49 0.98 15.37 -37.47
C LEU A 49 -0.24 14.52 -37.85
N ILE A 50 -1.39 14.82 -37.28
CA ILE A 50 -2.70 14.32 -37.70
C ILE A 50 -3.67 15.49 -37.81
N THR A 51 -4.74 15.32 -38.62
CA THR A 51 -5.81 16.32 -38.73
C THR A 51 -6.72 16.29 -37.50
N ASN A 52 -7.51 17.35 -37.31
CA ASN A 52 -8.52 17.37 -36.22
C ASN A 52 -9.56 16.23 -36.40
N GLN A 53 -9.97 15.94 -37.67
CA GLN A 53 -10.90 14.85 -37.94
C GLN A 53 -10.30 13.48 -37.55
N GLU A 54 -9.04 13.21 -37.95
CA GLU A 54 -8.36 11.98 -37.53
C GLU A 54 -8.23 11.86 -35.98
N CYS A 55 -8.03 12.98 -35.30
CA CYS A 55 -8.03 13.00 -33.83
C CYS A 55 -9.41 12.64 -33.25
N GLU A 56 -10.48 13.24 -33.76
CA GLU A 56 -11.86 12.93 -33.34
C GLU A 56 -12.20 11.46 -33.58
N ASP A 57 -11.85 10.91 -34.73
CA ASP A 57 -12.06 9.51 -35.10
C ASP A 57 -11.28 8.57 -34.13
N LEU A 58 -10.02 8.89 -33.83
CA LEU A 58 -9.20 8.14 -32.88
C LEU A 58 -9.79 8.20 -31.47
N LEU A 59 -10.20 9.37 -30.99
CA LEU A 59 -10.80 9.53 -29.66
C LEU A 59 -12.12 8.77 -29.54
N GLY A 60 -12.95 8.78 -30.59
CA GLY A 60 -14.18 7.98 -30.67
C GLY A 60 -13.89 6.48 -30.53
N ALA A 61 -12.95 5.97 -31.35
CA ALA A 61 -12.55 4.56 -31.30
C ALA A 61 -11.92 4.16 -29.97
N LEU A 62 -11.10 5.02 -29.35
CA LEU A 62 -10.51 4.80 -28.02
C LEU A 62 -11.59 4.77 -26.92
N ALA A 63 -12.61 5.62 -27.01
CA ALA A 63 -13.73 5.60 -26.06
C ALA A 63 -14.54 4.29 -26.14
N GLU A 64 -14.74 3.73 -27.35
CA GLU A 64 -15.37 2.42 -27.51
C GLU A 64 -14.50 1.31 -26.88
N ILE A 65 -13.19 1.31 -27.14
CA ILE A 65 -12.25 0.34 -26.52
C ILE A 65 -12.28 0.47 -25.00
N GLN A 66 -12.32 1.68 -24.46
CA GLN A 66 -12.45 1.93 -23.02
C GLN A 66 -13.77 1.36 -22.45
N GLY A 67 -14.84 1.44 -23.23
CA GLY A 67 -16.14 0.81 -22.91
C GLY A 67 -16.02 -0.71 -22.80
N ASP A 68 -15.36 -1.33 -23.77
CA ASP A 68 -15.13 -2.79 -23.80
C ASP A 68 -14.27 -3.25 -22.60
N ILE A 69 -13.22 -2.48 -22.26
CA ILE A 69 -12.39 -2.75 -21.07
C ILE A 69 -13.24 -2.68 -19.79
N THR A 70 -14.05 -1.64 -19.66
CA THR A 70 -14.91 -1.44 -18.48
C THR A 70 -15.99 -2.54 -18.35
N ALA A 71 -16.50 -3.02 -19.48
CA ALA A 71 -17.48 -4.11 -19.54
C ALA A 71 -16.85 -5.50 -19.35
N GLY A 72 -15.52 -5.62 -19.27
CA GLY A 72 -14.80 -6.90 -19.17
C GLY A 72 -14.76 -7.71 -20.47
N ASN A 73 -15.01 -7.06 -21.60
CA ASN A 73 -15.04 -7.69 -22.93
C ASN A 73 -13.69 -7.59 -23.68
N PHE A 74 -12.74 -6.84 -23.14
CA PHE A 74 -11.42 -6.67 -23.77
C PHE A 74 -10.49 -7.83 -23.39
N THR A 75 -9.88 -8.45 -24.40
CA THR A 75 -8.92 -9.55 -24.26
C THR A 75 -7.68 -9.31 -25.09
N ILE A 76 -6.56 -9.91 -24.72
CA ILE A 76 -5.31 -9.89 -25.48
C ILE A 76 -5.04 -11.34 -25.92
N GLU A 77 -5.39 -11.66 -27.18
CA GLU A 77 -5.23 -13.00 -27.73
C GLU A 77 -3.76 -13.33 -27.99
N ASP A 78 -3.43 -14.61 -28.10
CA ASP A 78 -2.06 -15.12 -28.32
C ASP A 78 -1.36 -14.55 -29.57
N SER A 79 -2.12 -13.99 -30.52
CA SER A 79 -1.59 -13.32 -31.70
C SER A 79 -0.96 -11.95 -31.42
N PHE A 80 -1.21 -11.39 -30.22
CA PHE A 80 -0.64 -10.11 -29.75
C PHE A 80 0.42 -10.34 -28.70
N GLU A 81 1.39 -9.45 -28.62
CA GLU A 81 2.45 -9.52 -27.60
C GLU A 81 2.01 -8.85 -26.28
N ASP A 82 1.28 -7.75 -26.38
CA ASP A 82 0.94 -6.84 -25.29
C ASP A 82 -0.34 -6.03 -25.58
N VAL A 83 -0.77 -5.24 -24.60
CA VAL A 83 -1.93 -4.33 -24.71
C VAL A 83 -1.74 -3.30 -25.83
N HIS A 84 -0.52 -2.76 -25.99
CA HIS A 84 -0.23 -1.72 -26.98
C HIS A 84 -0.50 -2.21 -28.41
N SER A 85 -0.03 -3.43 -28.72
CA SER A 85 -0.28 -4.09 -30.02
C SER A 85 -1.76 -4.32 -30.28
N LYS A 86 -2.50 -4.73 -29.25
CA LYS A 86 -3.94 -4.99 -29.34
C LYS A 86 -4.72 -3.70 -29.59
N VAL A 87 -4.42 -2.63 -28.84
CA VAL A 87 -5.10 -1.33 -29.01
C VAL A 87 -4.79 -0.73 -30.37
N GLU A 88 -3.54 -0.72 -30.84
CA GLU A 88 -3.18 -0.23 -32.17
C GLU A 88 -3.87 -1.02 -33.29
N TYR A 89 -3.95 -2.34 -33.17
CA TYR A 89 -4.71 -3.18 -34.09
C TYR A 89 -6.18 -2.79 -34.15
N LEU A 90 -6.85 -2.68 -32.99
CA LEU A 90 -8.26 -2.31 -32.92
C LEU A 90 -8.50 -0.91 -33.50
N LEU A 91 -7.65 0.06 -33.22
CA LEU A 91 -7.71 1.39 -33.84
C LEU A 91 -7.59 1.31 -35.37
N THR A 92 -6.64 0.53 -35.87
CA THR A 92 -6.47 0.36 -37.32
C THR A 92 -7.70 -0.28 -37.98
N GLN A 93 -8.36 -1.23 -37.31
CA GLN A 93 -9.60 -1.84 -37.78
C GLN A 93 -10.77 -0.85 -37.79
N LYS A 94 -10.86 0.04 -36.80
CA LYS A 94 -11.98 0.98 -36.64
C LYS A 94 -11.83 2.23 -37.52
N VAL A 95 -10.62 2.81 -37.58
CA VAL A 95 -10.39 4.12 -38.23
C VAL A 95 -9.30 4.09 -39.33
N GLY A 96 -8.90 2.90 -39.75
CA GLY A 96 -8.01 2.69 -40.90
C GLY A 96 -6.65 3.37 -40.78
N GLU A 97 -6.25 4.20 -41.74
CA GLU A 97 -4.93 4.84 -41.78
C GLU A 97 -4.65 5.76 -40.58
N ALA A 98 -5.68 6.40 -40.03
CA ALA A 98 -5.53 7.21 -38.80
C ALA A 98 -5.06 6.35 -37.62
N GLY A 99 -5.56 5.11 -37.49
CA GLY A 99 -5.13 4.17 -36.45
C GLY A 99 -3.64 3.86 -36.50
N LYS A 100 -3.05 3.77 -37.69
CA LYS A 100 -1.60 3.53 -37.85
C LYS A 100 -0.73 4.71 -37.41
N LYS A 101 -1.29 5.93 -37.36
CA LYS A 101 -0.55 7.13 -36.96
C LYS A 101 -0.38 7.30 -35.48
N ILE A 102 -1.16 6.58 -34.64
CA ILE A 102 -1.16 6.75 -33.16
C ILE A 102 0.20 6.48 -32.54
N HIS A 103 0.99 5.59 -33.11
CA HIS A 103 2.33 5.25 -32.60
C HIS A 103 3.40 6.30 -32.96
N THR A 104 3.08 7.31 -33.78
CA THR A 104 4.05 8.34 -34.20
C THR A 104 4.72 9.01 -33.03
N ALA A 105 6.04 9.16 -33.07
CA ALA A 105 6.90 9.78 -32.06
C ALA A 105 6.96 9.06 -30.70
N ARG A 106 6.49 7.81 -30.62
CA ARG A 106 6.54 6.98 -29.40
C ARG A 106 7.43 5.74 -29.55
N SER A 107 7.67 5.10 -28.43
CA SER A 107 8.16 3.73 -28.30
C SER A 107 7.25 2.98 -27.33
N ARG A 108 7.20 1.64 -27.41
CA ARG A 108 6.59 0.83 -26.35
C ARG A 108 7.20 1.11 -24.98
N ASN A 109 8.46 1.53 -24.95
CA ASN A 109 9.16 1.82 -23.69
C ASN A 109 8.50 2.98 -22.94
N ASP A 110 8.16 4.11 -23.60
CA ASP A 110 7.50 5.22 -22.92
C ASP A 110 5.98 5.02 -22.78
N GLN A 111 5.36 4.17 -23.62
CA GLN A 111 3.97 3.75 -23.43
C GLN A 111 3.80 2.96 -22.14
N VAL A 112 4.54 1.88 -21.95
CA VAL A 112 4.42 1.09 -20.71
C VAL A 112 4.80 1.88 -19.46
N MET A 113 5.71 2.87 -19.58
CA MET A 113 6.05 3.74 -18.44
C MET A 113 4.92 4.67 -18.05
N VAL A 114 4.22 5.28 -19.03
CA VAL A 114 3.08 6.15 -18.71
C VAL A 114 1.94 5.35 -18.10
N ASP A 115 1.66 4.17 -18.64
CA ASP A 115 0.62 3.28 -18.11
C ASP A 115 0.92 2.86 -16.67
N MET A 116 2.16 2.45 -16.41
CA MET A 116 2.60 2.10 -15.05
C MET A 116 2.51 3.29 -14.09
N ASN A 117 2.92 4.49 -14.51
CA ASN A 117 2.85 5.66 -13.64
C ASN A 117 1.40 6.09 -13.36
N LEU A 118 0.51 6.02 -14.36
CA LEU A 118 -0.92 6.27 -14.17
C LEU A 118 -1.55 5.24 -13.22
N TYR A 119 -1.26 3.96 -13.45
CA TYR A 119 -1.70 2.87 -12.58
C TYR A 119 -1.20 3.04 -11.14
N LEU A 120 0.10 3.21 -10.95
CA LEU A 120 0.69 3.36 -9.62
C LEU A 120 0.20 4.62 -8.91
N LYS A 121 0.00 5.73 -9.63
CA LYS A 121 -0.60 6.95 -9.07
C LYS A 121 -2.00 6.68 -8.51
N GLU A 122 -2.85 6.01 -9.29
CA GLU A 122 -4.21 5.65 -8.88
C GLU A 122 -4.19 4.72 -7.67
N GLU A 123 -3.38 3.66 -7.70
CA GLU A 123 -3.30 2.68 -6.63
C GLU A 123 -2.76 3.28 -5.32
N VAL A 124 -1.74 4.15 -5.39
CA VAL A 124 -1.23 4.85 -4.20
C VAL A 124 -2.30 5.78 -3.61
N GLN A 125 -3.08 6.46 -4.45
CA GLN A 125 -4.19 7.30 -3.96
C GLN A 125 -5.27 6.46 -3.25
N GLN A 126 -5.61 5.29 -3.78
CA GLN A 126 -6.55 4.36 -3.13
C GLN A 126 -5.99 3.81 -1.81
N LEU A 127 -4.72 3.42 -1.78
CA LEU A 127 -4.06 2.99 -0.55
C LEU A 127 -4.06 4.09 0.53
N LYS A 128 -3.81 5.35 0.15
CA LYS A 128 -3.92 6.49 1.07
C LYS A 128 -5.32 6.60 1.67
N GLN A 129 -6.36 6.45 0.87
CA GLN A 129 -7.75 6.48 1.34
C GLN A 129 -8.04 5.36 2.33
N GLN A 130 -7.60 4.12 2.02
CA GLN A 130 -7.78 2.97 2.91
C GLN A 130 -6.99 3.14 4.22
N VAL A 131 -5.74 3.62 4.17
CA VAL A 131 -4.94 3.93 5.37
C VAL A 131 -5.62 5.01 6.22
N LYS A 132 -6.17 6.06 5.59
CA LYS A 132 -6.94 7.08 6.31
C LYS A 132 -8.19 6.51 6.98
N SER A 133 -8.93 5.65 6.27
CA SER A 133 -10.13 4.99 6.82
C SER A 133 -9.77 4.08 8.01
N LEU A 134 -8.67 3.34 7.91
CA LEU A 134 -8.17 2.51 9.02
C LEU A 134 -7.75 3.38 10.21
N PHE A 135 -7.05 4.48 9.96
CA PHE A 135 -6.68 5.46 10.99
C PHE A 135 -7.90 5.99 11.74
N ASP A 136 -8.92 6.46 11.03
CA ASP A 136 -10.14 7.01 11.64
C ASP A 136 -10.86 5.99 12.50
N LEU A 137 -10.88 4.74 12.05
CA LEU A 137 -11.47 3.64 12.80
C LEU A 137 -10.70 3.33 14.09
N LEU A 138 -9.36 3.28 14.03
CA LEU A 138 -8.51 3.06 15.19
C LEU A 138 -8.64 4.21 16.19
N MET A 139 -8.74 5.47 15.72
CA MET A 139 -8.98 6.63 16.57
C MET A 139 -10.35 6.56 17.25
N THR A 140 -11.40 6.15 16.54
CA THR A 140 -12.73 5.93 17.12
C THR A 140 -12.69 4.85 18.21
N SER A 141 -11.93 3.77 17.97
CA SER A 141 -11.74 2.71 18.96
C SER A 141 -10.91 3.19 20.17
N ALA A 142 -9.91 4.03 19.93
CA ALA A 142 -9.10 4.63 20.99
C ALA A 142 -9.92 5.53 21.91
N GLU A 143 -10.79 6.37 21.33
CA GLU A 143 -11.71 7.22 22.11
C GLU A 143 -12.72 6.39 22.92
N LYS A 144 -13.30 5.36 22.31
CA LYS A 144 -14.28 4.48 22.95
C LYS A 144 -13.70 3.75 24.17
N TYR A 145 -12.44 3.31 24.09
CA TYR A 145 -11.81 2.47 25.08
C TYR A 145 -10.64 3.15 25.81
N GLN A 146 -10.61 4.48 25.84
CA GLN A 146 -9.49 5.25 26.43
C GLN A 146 -9.22 4.90 27.88
N ASP A 147 -10.27 4.62 28.66
CA ASP A 147 -10.19 4.37 30.10
C ASP A 147 -10.19 2.87 30.45
N VAL A 148 -10.30 1.98 29.46
CA VAL A 148 -10.27 0.53 29.69
C VAL A 148 -8.83 0.06 29.80
N LEU A 149 -8.40 -0.27 31.00
CA LEU A 149 -7.02 -0.64 31.29
C LEU A 149 -6.62 -1.97 30.66
N LEU A 150 -5.39 -2.03 30.18
CA LEU A 150 -4.75 -3.17 29.55
C LEU A 150 -3.36 -3.39 30.17
N PRO A 151 -2.94 -4.63 30.50
CA PRO A 151 -1.58 -4.84 30.97
C PRO A 151 -0.58 -4.65 29.85
N GLY A 152 0.42 -3.79 30.08
CA GLY A 152 1.55 -3.59 29.19
C GLY A 152 2.64 -4.64 29.44
N TYR A 153 3.29 -5.07 28.36
CA TYR A 153 4.33 -6.09 28.39
C TYR A 153 5.64 -5.56 27.77
N THR A 154 6.75 -5.96 28.41
CA THR A 154 8.09 -5.91 27.79
C THR A 154 8.71 -7.29 27.89
N HIS A 155 9.41 -7.77 26.85
CA HIS A 155 9.98 -9.12 26.80
C HIS A 155 8.96 -10.25 27.08
N LEU A 156 7.68 -10.02 26.75
CA LEU A 156 6.54 -10.88 27.12
C LEU A 156 6.37 -11.08 28.62
N GLN A 157 6.93 -10.19 29.44
CA GLN A 157 6.72 -10.13 30.87
C GLN A 157 5.81 -8.96 31.24
N ILE A 158 5.00 -9.13 32.26
CA ILE A 158 4.14 -8.09 32.82
C ILE A 158 5.02 -6.90 33.26
N ALA A 159 4.73 -5.70 32.75
CA ALA A 159 5.57 -4.53 32.93
C ALA A 159 4.85 -3.37 33.63
N MET A 160 4.01 -2.63 32.91
CA MET A 160 3.34 -1.42 33.39
C MET A 160 1.88 -1.38 32.95
N PRO A 161 1.01 -0.59 33.60
CA PRO A 161 -0.36 -0.41 33.14
C PRO A 161 -0.39 0.35 31.81
N SER A 162 -1.32 -0.04 30.96
CA SER A 162 -1.66 0.59 29.69
C SER A 162 -3.19 0.68 29.56
N SER A 163 -3.70 1.13 28.42
CA SER A 163 -5.11 1.07 28.11
C SER A 163 -5.34 0.62 26.64
N PHE A 164 -6.56 0.15 26.35
CA PHE A 164 -6.93 -0.14 24.97
C PHE A 164 -6.92 1.13 24.11
N GLY A 165 -7.28 2.30 24.69
CA GLY A 165 -7.14 3.58 23.99
C GLY A 165 -5.71 3.85 23.58
N MET A 166 -4.73 3.60 24.46
CA MET A 166 -3.31 3.72 24.17
C MET A 166 -2.86 2.72 23.11
N TRP A 167 -3.36 1.49 23.13
CA TRP A 167 -3.03 0.47 22.16
C TRP A 167 -3.55 0.80 20.75
N PHE A 168 -4.82 1.19 20.62
CA PHE A 168 -5.40 1.57 19.34
C PHE A 168 -4.75 2.84 18.76
N SER A 169 -4.53 3.87 19.59
CA SER A 169 -3.92 5.13 19.16
C SER A 169 -2.45 4.97 18.76
N ALA A 170 -1.70 4.02 19.33
CA ALA A 170 -0.34 3.74 18.93
C ALA A 170 -0.26 3.25 17.46
N TYR A 171 -1.18 2.37 17.04
CA TYR A 171 -1.26 1.95 15.65
C TYR A 171 -1.79 3.06 14.74
N ALA A 172 -2.75 3.86 15.21
CA ALA A 172 -3.20 5.03 14.47
C ALA A 172 -2.05 6.02 14.22
N GLU A 173 -1.24 6.34 15.22
CA GLU A 173 -0.10 7.24 15.05
C GLU A 173 0.98 6.66 14.14
N SER A 174 1.22 5.35 14.18
CA SER A 174 2.14 4.66 13.25
C SER A 174 1.69 4.78 11.79
N LEU A 175 0.38 4.78 11.51
CA LEU A 175 -0.14 4.99 10.15
C LEU A 175 0.13 6.41 9.59
N ILE A 176 0.46 7.40 10.42
CA ILE A 176 0.86 8.74 9.97
C ILE A 176 2.24 8.68 9.29
N ASP A 177 3.16 7.89 9.84
CA ASP A 177 4.48 7.67 9.25
C ASP A 177 4.33 6.91 7.92
N ASP A 178 3.45 5.91 7.88
CA ASP A 178 3.12 5.18 6.64
C ASP A 178 2.51 6.10 5.57
N MET A 179 1.62 7.03 5.96
CA MET A 179 1.06 8.04 5.06
C MET A 179 2.14 8.93 4.47
N SER A 180 3.15 9.30 5.24
CA SER A 180 4.29 10.08 4.77
C SER A 180 5.09 9.33 3.70
N MET A 181 5.26 8.01 3.85
CA MET A 181 5.90 7.16 2.85
C MET A 181 5.06 7.06 1.56
N LEU A 182 3.73 6.92 1.68
CA LEU A 182 2.81 6.92 0.53
C LEU A 182 2.84 8.27 -0.21
N ASN A 183 2.91 9.39 0.51
CA ASN A 183 3.03 10.71 -0.10
C ASN A 183 4.34 10.87 -0.88
N ALA A 184 5.45 10.37 -0.34
CA ALA A 184 6.74 10.38 -1.02
C ALA A 184 6.68 9.51 -2.30
N ALA A 185 6.05 8.34 -2.23
CA ALA A 185 5.86 7.46 -3.38
C ALA A 185 4.97 8.12 -4.46
N LEU A 186 3.87 8.76 -4.06
CA LEU A 186 2.99 9.49 -4.97
C LEU A 186 3.76 10.58 -5.74
N LYS A 187 4.60 11.36 -5.08
CA LYS A 187 5.43 12.40 -5.73
C LYS A 187 6.41 11.82 -6.76
N VAL A 188 6.85 10.58 -6.60
CA VAL A 188 7.76 9.93 -7.54
C VAL A 188 7.00 9.43 -8.77
N VAL A 189 5.81 8.87 -8.62
CA VAL A 189 5.03 8.31 -9.74
C VAL A 189 4.18 9.37 -10.46
N ASP A 190 3.89 10.50 -9.81
CA ASP A 190 3.09 11.60 -10.39
C ASP A 190 3.94 12.53 -11.28
N GLN A 191 4.70 11.92 -12.18
CA GLN A 191 5.56 12.60 -13.16
C GLN A 191 5.37 11.93 -14.53
N ASN A 192 5.05 12.71 -15.55
CA ASN A 192 4.82 12.21 -16.90
C ASN A 192 6.11 11.74 -17.59
N PRO A 193 6.27 10.47 -17.97
CA PRO A 193 7.41 9.98 -18.74
C PRO A 193 7.18 10.05 -20.27
N LEU A 194 5.91 10.18 -20.74
CA LEU A 194 5.53 10.08 -22.14
C LEU A 194 6.28 11.09 -23.00
N GLY A 195 6.66 10.66 -24.21
CA GLY A 195 7.46 11.42 -25.14
C GLY A 195 8.97 11.33 -24.90
N SER A 196 9.42 10.46 -23.96
CA SER A 196 10.83 10.07 -23.89
C SER A 196 11.22 9.07 -24.98
N ALA A 197 10.23 8.54 -25.70
CA ALA A 197 10.36 7.52 -26.73
C ALA A 197 11.18 6.30 -26.24
N ALA A 198 12.21 5.90 -26.98
CA ALA A 198 13.10 4.82 -26.56
C ALA A 198 14.11 5.24 -25.44
N GLY A 199 13.87 6.35 -24.78
CA GLY A 199 14.72 6.88 -23.70
C GLY A 199 15.64 8.02 -24.14
N TYR A 200 15.56 8.45 -25.38
CA TYR A 200 16.46 9.48 -25.95
C TYR A 200 15.71 10.62 -26.64
N GLY A 201 14.38 10.67 -26.52
CA GLY A 201 13.53 11.66 -27.13
C GLY A 201 13.23 11.37 -28.61
N SER A 202 12.72 12.37 -29.31
CA SER A 202 12.29 12.29 -30.71
C SER A 202 12.71 13.52 -31.49
N SER A 203 12.90 13.38 -32.82
CA SER A 203 13.11 14.51 -33.74
C SER A 203 11.81 15.25 -34.09
N PHE A 204 10.65 14.71 -33.72
CA PHE A 204 9.37 15.41 -33.85
C PHE A 204 9.23 16.51 -32.80
N PRO A 205 8.56 17.64 -33.10
CA PRO A 205 8.35 18.75 -32.17
C PRO A 205 7.21 18.43 -31.19
N ILE A 206 7.30 17.30 -30.48
CA ILE A 206 6.27 16.85 -29.55
C ILE A 206 6.11 17.80 -28.35
N ASP A 207 4.86 17.97 -27.87
CA ASP A 207 4.55 18.80 -26.73
C ASP A 207 4.29 17.95 -25.48
N ARG A 208 5.37 17.66 -24.75
CA ARG A 208 5.32 16.87 -23.52
C ARG A 208 4.64 17.60 -22.35
N THR A 209 4.68 18.93 -22.34
CA THR A 209 3.95 19.73 -21.35
C THR A 209 2.45 19.58 -21.53
N PHE A 210 1.98 19.61 -22.79
CA PHE A 210 0.58 19.37 -23.11
C PHE A 210 0.11 17.98 -22.66
N THR A 211 0.85 16.92 -22.99
CA THR A 211 0.48 15.57 -22.54
C THR A 211 0.53 15.41 -21.01
N THR A 212 1.40 16.15 -20.31
CA THR A 212 1.44 16.17 -18.85
C THR A 212 0.13 16.71 -18.26
N GLN A 213 -0.40 17.78 -18.83
CA GLN A 213 -1.68 18.40 -18.44
C GLN A 213 -2.86 17.48 -18.76
N GLU A 214 -2.92 16.91 -19.99
CA GLU A 214 -3.98 16.00 -20.42
C GLU A 214 -4.06 14.72 -19.56
N LEU A 215 -2.93 14.20 -19.10
CA LEU A 215 -2.84 13.03 -18.25
C LEU A 215 -2.97 13.34 -16.75
N GLY A 216 -3.08 14.62 -16.37
CA GLY A 216 -3.25 15.05 -15.00
C GLY A 216 -2.04 14.76 -14.09
N PHE A 217 -0.84 14.66 -14.65
CA PHE A 217 0.39 14.57 -13.85
C PHE A 217 0.78 15.93 -13.27
N SER A 218 1.31 15.92 -12.06
CA SER A 218 1.77 17.16 -11.39
C SER A 218 2.97 17.79 -12.08
N THR A 219 3.81 17.01 -12.73
CA THR A 219 5.01 17.49 -13.40
C THR A 219 5.47 16.54 -14.52
N LEU A 220 6.43 17.01 -15.31
CA LEU A 220 7.08 16.26 -16.37
C LEU A 220 8.41 15.68 -15.88
N LYS A 221 8.72 14.46 -16.26
CA LYS A 221 10.08 13.92 -16.18
C LYS A 221 10.88 14.46 -17.37
N TYR A 222 11.59 15.57 -17.17
CA TYR A 222 12.17 16.38 -18.23
C TYR A 222 13.23 15.65 -19.08
N ASN A 223 14.21 15.04 -18.45
CA ASN A 223 15.27 14.33 -19.13
C ASN A 223 14.78 12.98 -19.62
N SER A 224 14.84 12.71 -20.94
CA SER A 224 14.34 11.47 -21.55
C SER A 224 15.07 10.22 -21.03
N VAL A 225 16.37 10.30 -20.75
CA VAL A 225 17.12 9.19 -20.17
C VAL A 225 16.68 8.95 -18.71
N ALA A 226 16.49 10.01 -17.95
CA ALA A 226 15.97 9.91 -16.57
C ALA A 226 14.53 9.37 -16.55
N ALA A 227 13.70 9.70 -17.55
CA ALA A 227 12.38 9.12 -17.71
C ALA A 227 12.49 7.60 -17.91
N GLN A 228 13.33 7.13 -18.82
CA GLN A 228 13.56 5.70 -19.03
C GLN A 228 14.12 5.00 -17.80
N MET A 229 15.08 5.60 -17.09
CA MET A 229 15.67 5.08 -15.85
C MET A 229 14.69 5.06 -14.67
N SER A 230 13.52 5.71 -14.78
CA SER A 230 12.50 5.66 -13.74
C SER A 230 11.76 4.34 -13.69
N ARG A 231 11.81 3.53 -14.74
CA ARG A 231 11.29 2.16 -14.73
C ARG A 231 12.07 1.33 -13.71
N GLY A 232 11.36 0.61 -12.86
CA GLY A 232 11.93 -0.09 -11.70
C GLY A 232 12.13 0.82 -10.48
N LYS A 233 12.52 2.09 -10.65
CA LYS A 233 12.65 3.03 -9.54
C LYS A 233 11.28 3.48 -8.99
N SER A 234 10.34 3.77 -9.87
CA SER A 234 8.96 4.12 -9.49
C SER A 234 8.30 2.97 -8.74
N GLU A 235 8.36 1.77 -9.28
CA GLU A 235 7.80 0.56 -8.69
C GLU A 235 8.43 0.25 -7.32
N LYS A 236 9.76 0.32 -7.21
CA LYS A 236 10.44 0.12 -5.92
C LYS A 236 10.04 1.14 -4.88
N THR A 237 9.88 2.41 -5.25
CA THR A 237 9.49 3.46 -4.30
C THR A 237 8.09 3.17 -3.75
N VAL A 238 7.15 2.77 -4.60
CA VAL A 238 5.81 2.34 -4.16
C VAL A 238 5.88 1.09 -3.29
N ALA A 239 6.69 0.11 -3.67
CA ALA A 239 6.87 -1.12 -2.89
C ALA A 239 7.42 -0.86 -1.48
N PHE A 240 8.35 0.09 -1.31
CA PHE A 240 8.84 0.49 0.02
C PHE A 240 7.72 1.14 0.87
N ALA A 241 6.90 2.01 0.28
CA ALA A 241 5.76 2.60 0.98
C ALA A 241 4.73 1.52 1.37
N MET A 242 4.43 0.59 0.47
CA MET A 242 3.56 -0.55 0.77
C MET A 242 4.11 -1.45 1.88
N ALA A 243 5.42 -1.69 1.88
CA ALA A 243 6.09 -2.49 2.91
C ALA A 243 5.99 -1.84 4.31
N SER A 244 6.02 -0.50 4.39
CA SER A 244 5.81 0.24 5.64
C SER A 244 4.39 -0.01 6.18
N VAL A 245 3.36 0.25 5.38
CA VAL A 245 1.96 -0.03 5.74
C VAL A 245 1.75 -1.50 6.15
N ALA A 246 2.31 -2.43 5.35
CA ALA A 246 2.22 -3.86 5.63
C ALA A 246 2.90 -4.23 6.96
N GLY A 247 4.01 -3.56 7.33
CA GLY A 247 4.69 -3.74 8.60
C GLY A 247 3.81 -3.36 9.79
N THR A 248 3.20 -2.19 9.75
CA THR A 248 2.25 -1.71 10.77
C THR A 248 1.05 -2.66 10.90
N LEU A 249 0.43 -3.01 9.77
CA LEU A 249 -0.75 -3.87 9.77
C LEU A 249 -0.43 -5.30 10.22
N SER A 250 0.73 -5.85 9.85
CA SER A 250 1.19 -7.16 10.31
C SER A 250 1.39 -7.19 11.83
N LYS A 251 1.97 -6.14 12.40
CA LYS A 251 2.18 -6.00 13.84
C LYS A 251 0.86 -5.90 14.60
N PHE A 252 -0.08 -5.10 14.11
CA PHE A 252 -1.44 -5.03 14.67
C PHE A 252 -2.13 -6.40 14.65
N ALA A 253 -2.08 -7.08 13.50
CA ALA A 253 -2.68 -8.41 13.35
C ALA A 253 -2.04 -9.46 14.30
N TYR A 254 -0.72 -9.36 14.56
CA TYR A 254 -0.06 -10.20 15.52
C TYR A 254 -0.60 -9.95 16.94
N ASP A 255 -0.73 -8.69 17.36
CA ASP A 255 -1.27 -8.35 18.68
C ASP A 255 -2.71 -8.84 18.84
N VAL A 256 -3.55 -8.72 17.80
CA VAL A 256 -4.91 -9.25 17.82
C VAL A 256 -4.91 -10.77 18.05
N CYS A 257 -4.07 -11.52 17.31
CA CYS A 257 -3.95 -12.97 17.50
C CYS A 257 -3.46 -13.32 18.92
N LEU A 258 -2.50 -12.56 19.45
CA LEU A 258 -1.94 -12.76 20.80
C LEU A 258 -3.00 -12.48 21.85
N TYR A 259 -3.70 -11.36 21.77
CA TYR A 259 -4.70 -10.93 22.75
C TYR A 259 -5.97 -11.76 22.73
N MET A 260 -6.28 -12.39 21.57
CA MET A 260 -7.37 -13.37 21.46
C MET A 260 -7.00 -14.76 21.99
N SER A 261 -5.71 -15.04 22.24
CA SER A 261 -5.30 -16.36 22.75
C SER A 261 -5.93 -16.63 24.10
N GLN A 262 -6.25 -17.90 24.40
CA GLN A 262 -6.89 -18.30 25.64
C GLN A 262 -6.09 -17.95 26.91
N ASN A 263 -4.77 -17.76 26.77
CA ASN A 263 -3.90 -17.39 27.89
C ASN A 263 -3.98 -15.89 28.22
N PHE A 264 -4.15 -15.04 27.20
CA PHE A 264 -4.33 -13.59 27.38
C PHE A 264 -5.80 -13.25 27.56
N ASP A 265 -6.66 -13.65 26.64
CA ASP A 265 -8.11 -13.43 26.69
C ASP A 265 -8.47 -11.96 26.96
N PHE A 266 -7.78 -11.03 26.29
CA PHE A 266 -8.00 -9.58 26.44
C PHE A 266 -9.04 -9.05 25.49
N ILE A 267 -9.16 -9.69 24.31
CA ILE A 267 -10.13 -9.33 23.28
C ILE A 267 -10.79 -10.58 22.70
N GLY A 268 -11.92 -10.40 22.08
CA GLY A 268 -12.63 -11.46 21.37
C GLY A 268 -13.26 -10.93 20.07
N LEU A 269 -13.52 -11.84 19.14
CA LEU A 269 -14.29 -11.59 17.94
C LEU A 269 -15.58 -12.41 17.95
N PRO A 270 -16.66 -11.94 17.32
CA PRO A 270 -17.89 -12.69 17.15
C PRO A 270 -17.67 -13.92 16.28
N ALA A 271 -18.56 -14.91 16.38
CA ALA A 271 -18.42 -16.19 15.70
C ALA A 271 -18.38 -16.10 14.16
N ASN A 272 -19.02 -15.11 13.57
CA ASN A 272 -19.02 -14.86 12.12
C ASN A 272 -17.69 -14.27 11.59
N LEU A 273 -16.79 -13.84 12.47
CA LEU A 273 -15.44 -13.35 12.12
C LEU A 273 -14.33 -14.32 12.57
N THR A 274 -14.69 -15.51 13.02
CA THR A 274 -13.75 -16.55 13.45
C THR A 274 -14.05 -17.84 12.73
N THR A 275 -13.05 -18.71 12.59
CA THR A 275 -13.28 -20.07 12.12
C THR A 275 -13.26 -21.06 13.27
N GLY A 276 -13.88 -22.21 13.08
CA GLY A 276 -13.93 -23.29 14.07
C GLY A 276 -12.89 -24.37 13.80
N SER A 277 -12.96 -25.43 14.59
CA SER A 277 -12.21 -26.67 14.39
C SER A 277 -13.18 -27.82 14.09
N SER A 278 -12.82 -28.69 13.16
CA SER A 278 -13.61 -29.88 12.82
C SER A 278 -13.69 -30.92 13.95
N ILE A 279 -12.79 -30.82 14.94
CA ILE A 279 -12.68 -31.79 16.06
C ILE A 279 -12.72 -31.14 17.45
N MET A 280 -12.61 -29.80 17.53
CA MET A 280 -12.62 -29.07 18.79
C MET A 280 -13.73 -28.01 18.80
N PRO A 281 -14.97 -28.33 19.23
CA PRO A 281 -16.12 -27.44 19.06
C PRO A 281 -16.06 -26.12 19.83
N HIS A 282 -15.17 -25.99 20.81
CA HIS A 282 -14.96 -24.78 21.60
C HIS A 282 -13.95 -23.80 20.97
N LYS A 283 -13.21 -24.23 19.92
CA LYS A 283 -12.10 -23.48 19.36
C LYS A 283 -12.59 -22.40 18.39
N LYS A 284 -12.13 -21.17 18.60
CA LYS A 284 -12.35 -20.02 17.71
C LYS A 284 -11.00 -19.47 17.25
N ASN A 285 -10.75 -19.52 15.94
CA ASN A 285 -9.47 -19.14 15.38
C ASN A 285 -9.55 -17.71 14.81
N PRO A 286 -8.52 -16.85 15.00
CA PRO A 286 -8.43 -15.52 14.41
C PRO A 286 -7.88 -15.55 12.98
N ASP A 287 -8.35 -16.46 12.12
CA ASP A 287 -7.77 -16.74 10.80
C ASP A 287 -7.64 -15.49 9.93
N VAL A 288 -8.59 -14.55 10.05
CA VAL A 288 -8.54 -13.27 9.33
C VAL A 288 -7.24 -12.53 9.65
N PHE A 289 -6.93 -12.38 10.94
CA PHE A 289 -5.73 -11.65 11.37
C PHE A 289 -4.45 -12.47 11.14
N GLU A 290 -4.51 -13.78 11.21
CA GLU A 290 -3.37 -14.62 10.81
C GLU A 290 -3.02 -14.46 9.33
N LEU A 291 -4.03 -14.43 8.44
CA LEU A 291 -3.82 -14.21 7.02
C LEU A 291 -3.39 -12.79 6.69
N ILE A 292 -3.93 -11.77 7.37
CA ILE A 292 -3.42 -10.38 7.27
C ILE A 292 -1.94 -10.37 7.58
N ARG A 293 -1.52 -10.92 8.73
CA ARG A 293 -0.12 -11.01 9.14
C ARG A 293 0.74 -11.70 8.09
N GLY A 294 0.32 -12.87 7.63
CA GLY A 294 1.06 -13.66 6.64
C GLY A 294 1.22 -12.96 5.28
N LYS A 295 0.13 -12.38 4.74
CA LYS A 295 0.14 -11.61 3.49
C LYS A 295 0.99 -10.34 3.61
N CYS A 296 0.85 -9.59 4.70
CA CYS A 296 1.64 -8.40 4.95
C CYS A 296 3.14 -8.71 5.10
N ASN A 297 3.51 -9.83 5.75
CA ASN A 297 4.90 -10.27 5.82
C ASN A 297 5.46 -10.59 4.42
N LYS A 298 4.67 -11.20 3.54
CA LYS A 298 5.06 -11.44 2.15
C LYS A 298 5.26 -10.13 1.37
N ILE A 299 4.37 -9.14 1.56
CA ILE A 299 4.47 -7.82 0.90
C ILE A 299 5.76 -7.09 1.30
N GLN A 300 6.22 -7.23 2.55
CA GLN A 300 7.46 -6.63 3.02
C GLN A 300 8.72 -7.14 2.29
N ALA A 301 8.66 -8.29 1.62
CA ALA A 301 9.76 -8.80 0.80
C ALA A 301 9.82 -8.19 -0.60
N LEU A 302 8.72 -7.60 -1.09
CA LEU A 302 8.62 -7.07 -2.46
C LEU A 302 9.70 -6.04 -2.82
N PRO A 303 10.05 -5.04 -1.99
CA PRO A 303 11.11 -4.09 -2.33
C PRO A 303 12.44 -4.75 -2.64
N PHE A 304 12.75 -5.85 -1.98
CA PHE A 304 13.96 -6.62 -2.19
C PHE A 304 13.92 -7.39 -3.52
N GLU A 305 12.82 -8.06 -3.83
CA GLU A 305 12.58 -8.73 -5.11
C GLU A 305 12.77 -7.74 -6.28
N LEU A 306 12.07 -6.59 -6.26
CA LEU A 306 12.20 -5.59 -7.31
C LEU A 306 13.61 -4.99 -7.41
N THR A 307 14.33 -4.91 -6.29
CA THR A 307 15.72 -4.47 -6.28
C THR A 307 16.62 -5.46 -7.00
N LEU A 308 16.45 -6.75 -6.77
CA LEU A 308 17.25 -7.79 -7.43
C LEU A 308 16.99 -7.83 -8.94
N ILE A 309 15.75 -7.71 -9.39
CA ILE A 309 15.38 -7.65 -10.81
C ILE A 309 16.07 -6.46 -11.52
N THR A 310 16.18 -5.32 -10.83
CA THR A 310 16.70 -4.08 -11.42
C THR A 310 18.21 -3.88 -11.23
N ASN A 311 18.87 -4.76 -10.51
CA ASN A 311 20.31 -4.67 -10.29
C ASN A 311 21.10 -4.94 -11.59
N ASN A 312 22.22 -4.23 -11.73
CA ASN A 312 23.18 -4.40 -12.85
C ASN A 312 22.59 -4.07 -14.23
N LEU A 313 21.49 -3.36 -14.32
CA LEU A 313 20.95 -2.85 -15.58
C LEU A 313 21.55 -1.48 -15.87
N PRO A 314 22.23 -1.28 -17.03
CA PRO A 314 22.67 0.05 -17.45
C PRO A 314 21.48 0.95 -17.79
N SER A 315 21.76 2.27 -18.01
CA SER A 315 20.72 3.19 -18.48
C SER A 315 20.13 2.72 -19.82
N GLY A 316 18.81 2.94 -19.99
CA GLY A 316 18.06 2.44 -21.12
C GLY A 316 17.05 1.38 -20.72
N TYR A 317 16.30 0.87 -21.70
CA TYR A 317 15.32 -0.18 -21.47
C TYR A 317 15.97 -1.57 -21.51
N HIS A 318 15.56 -2.43 -20.60
CA HIS A 318 15.89 -3.85 -20.57
C HIS A 318 14.62 -4.67 -20.32
N ARG A 319 14.55 -5.84 -20.95
CA ARG A 319 13.35 -6.70 -20.86
C ARG A 319 13.12 -7.28 -19.46
N ASP A 320 14.15 -7.34 -18.64
CA ASP A 320 14.09 -7.68 -17.21
C ASP A 320 12.99 -6.87 -16.47
N LEU A 321 12.79 -5.62 -16.87
CA LEU A 321 11.80 -4.72 -16.27
C LEU A 321 10.33 -5.18 -16.48
N GLN A 322 10.09 -6.11 -17.40
CA GLN A 322 8.80 -6.77 -17.59
C GLN A 322 8.38 -7.55 -16.35
N LEU A 323 9.33 -8.22 -15.69
CA LEU A 323 9.09 -9.06 -14.51
C LEU A 323 8.59 -8.28 -13.28
N LEU A 324 8.78 -6.96 -13.24
CA LEU A 324 8.33 -6.13 -12.11
C LEU A 324 6.81 -6.21 -11.89
N LYS A 325 6.02 -6.41 -12.95
CA LYS A 325 4.56 -6.52 -12.89
C LYS A 325 4.10 -7.75 -12.12
N GLU A 326 4.82 -8.87 -12.24
CA GLU A 326 4.49 -10.15 -11.62
C GLU A 326 4.46 -10.09 -10.09
N GLY A 327 5.42 -9.37 -9.49
CA GLY A 327 5.45 -9.15 -8.04
C GLY A 327 4.53 -7.99 -7.60
N MET A 328 4.56 -6.89 -8.35
CA MET A 328 3.92 -5.63 -7.95
C MET A 328 2.39 -5.68 -7.94
N PHE A 329 1.76 -6.17 -9.02
CA PHE A 329 0.30 -6.14 -9.15
C PHE A 329 -0.41 -7.01 -8.09
N PRO A 330 -0.02 -8.27 -7.89
CA PRO A 330 -0.62 -9.08 -6.83
C PRO A 330 -0.36 -8.52 -5.42
N ALA A 331 0.79 -7.89 -5.19
CA ALA A 331 1.09 -7.31 -3.89
C ALA A 331 0.20 -6.11 -3.55
N ILE A 332 -0.06 -5.22 -4.53
CA ILE A 332 -1.02 -4.11 -4.38
C ILE A 332 -2.40 -4.64 -4.02
N GLN A 333 -2.93 -5.60 -4.78
CA GLN A 333 -4.25 -6.18 -4.53
C GLN A 333 -4.33 -6.88 -3.16
N ASN A 334 -3.27 -7.58 -2.76
CA ASN A 334 -3.21 -8.21 -1.43
C ASN A 334 -3.18 -7.19 -0.30
N LEU A 335 -2.46 -6.07 -0.44
CA LEU A 335 -2.43 -5.02 0.58
C LEU A 335 -3.81 -4.36 0.73
N LYS A 336 -4.45 -4.00 -0.39
CA LYS A 336 -5.81 -3.45 -0.40
C LYS A 336 -6.80 -4.39 0.28
N ALA A 337 -6.77 -5.67 -0.07
CA ALA A 337 -7.62 -6.68 0.55
C ALA A 337 -7.35 -6.85 2.07
N CYS A 338 -6.09 -6.74 2.51
CA CYS A 338 -5.75 -6.77 3.93
C CYS A 338 -6.26 -5.54 4.68
N LEU A 339 -6.18 -4.35 4.08
CA LEU A 339 -6.72 -3.12 4.64
C LEU A 339 -8.26 -3.19 4.73
N ASP A 340 -8.92 -3.61 3.66
CA ASP A 340 -10.40 -3.71 3.61
C ASP A 340 -10.93 -4.68 4.68
N ILE A 341 -10.34 -5.87 4.79
CA ILE A 341 -10.80 -6.84 5.79
C ILE A 341 -10.46 -6.41 7.22
N ALA A 342 -9.37 -5.68 7.43
CA ALA A 342 -9.06 -5.09 8.73
C ALA A 342 -10.08 -4.02 9.11
N ILE A 343 -10.39 -3.08 8.20
CA ILE A 343 -11.42 -2.05 8.39
C ILE A 343 -12.77 -2.68 8.69
N PHE A 344 -13.13 -3.76 8.01
CA PHE A 344 -14.37 -4.49 8.23
C PHE A 344 -14.41 -5.17 9.62
N SER A 345 -13.28 -5.72 10.08
CA SER A 345 -13.25 -6.61 11.26
C SER A 345 -13.02 -5.87 12.59
N ILE A 346 -12.29 -4.74 12.57
CA ILE A 346 -11.90 -4.01 13.79
C ILE A 346 -13.09 -3.51 14.62
N PRO A 347 -14.21 -3.01 14.04
CA PRO A 347 -15.37 -2.55 14.81
C PRO A 347 -15.98 -3.64 15.71
N ASP A 348 -15.81 -4.89 15.35
CA ASP A 348 -16.34 -6.05 16.06
C ASP A 348 -15.39 -6.61 17.14
N ILE A 349 -14.21 -6.02 17.31
CA ILE A 349 -13.31 -6.36 18.40
C ILE A 349 -13.98 -5.98 19.72
N ARG A 350 -14.20 -7.01 20.58
CA ARG A 350 -14.76 -6.85 21.92
C ARG A 350 -13.61 -6.87 22.91
N VAL A 351 -13.41 -5.77 23.61
CA VAL A 351 -12.40 -5.70 24.67
C VAL A 351 -12.98 -6.28 25.97
N LYS A 352 -12.15 -6.93 26.73
CA LYS A 352 -12.48 -7.41 28.07
C LYS A 352 -12.24 -6.28 29.07
N GLU A 353 -13.23 -5.97 29.85
CA GLU A 353 -13.12 -5.03 30.96
C GLU A 353 -12.53 -5.71 32.19
N ASN A 354 -12.02 -4.92 33.14
CA ASN A 354 -11.56 -5.38 34.47
C ASN A 354 -10.41 -6.42 34.43
N ILE A 355 -9.61 -6.44 33.36
CA ILE A 355 -8.47 -7.38 33.22
C ILE A 355 -7.51 -7.25 34.42
N LEU A 356 -7.24 -6.02 34.88
CA LEU A 356 -6.29 -5.72 35.95
C LEU A 356 -6.80 -6.08 37.38
N GLU A 357 -8.04 -6.58 37.51
CA GLU A 357 -8.53 -7.10 38.79
C GLU A 357 -7.89 -8.44 39.15
N ASP A 358 -7.38 -9.19 38.16
CA ASP A 358 -6.64 -10.42 38.41
C ASP A 358 -5.33 -10.11 39.16
N LYS A 359 -5.13 -10.82 40.28
CA LYS A 359 -3.96 -10.64 41.18
C LYS A 359 -2.61 -10.78 40.48
N LYS A 360 -2.53 -11.53 39.36
CA LYS A 360 -1.28 -11.63 38.62
C LYS A 360 -0.80 -10.29 38.07
N TYR A 361 -1.69 -9.27 37.97
CA TYR A 361 -1.39 -7.93 37.48
C TYR A 361 -1.11 -6.91 38.62
N ASP A 362 -1.11 -7.31 39.88
CA ASP A 362 -0.86 -6.38 41.00
C ASP A 362 0.51 -5.69 40.87
N TYR A 363 1.52 -6.38 40.32
CA TYR A 363 2.87 -5.83 40.16
C TYR A 363 3.03 -4.84 38.97
N LEU A 364 2.00 -4.65 38.12
CA LEU A 364 2.02 -3.61 37.09
C LEU A 364 2.24 -2.21 37.69
N PHE A 365 1.77 -1.96 38.90
CA PHE A 365 1.76 -0.65 39.57
C PHE A 365 2.97 -0.41 40.47
N THR A 366 3.98 -1.26 40.43
CA THR A 366 5.18 -1.12 41.29
C THR A 366 5.96 0.15 41.01
N VAL A 367 6.04 0.57 39.75
CA VAL A 367 6.69 1.83 39.35
C VAL A 367 5.89 3.03 39.84
N ASP A 368 4.56 2.98 39.78
CA ASP A 368 3.70 4.05 40.28
C ASP A 368 3.88 4.20 41.79
N SER A 369 3.89 3.08 42.57
CA SER A 369 4.16 3.09 44.01
C SER A 369 5.53 3.67 44.33
N LEU A 370 6.56 3.29 43.57
CA LEU A 370 7.92 3.83 43.72
C LEU A 370 7.95 5.35 43.43
N ASN A 371 7.28 5.80 42.39
CA ASN A 371 7.22 7.22 42.01
C ASN A 371 6.47 8.06 43.06
N GLU A 372 5.43 7.50 43.71
CA GLU A 372 4.76 8.18 44.83
C GLU A 372 5.71 8.37 46.02
N MET A 373 6.52 7.38 46.38
CA MET A 373 7.52 7.47 47.44
C MET A 373 8.60 8.52 47.10
N VAL A 374 9.06 8.57 45.83
CA VAL A 374 10.02 9.58 45.37
C VAL A 374 9.42 10.98 45.44
N THR A 375 8.15 11.15 45.07
CA THR A 375 7.44 12.43 45.18
C THR A 375 7.28 12.86 46.64
N ALA A 376 7.17 11.90 47.58
CA ALA A 376 7.17 12.17 49.01
C ALA A 376 8.55 12.46 49.59
N GLY A 377 9.62 12.51 48.80
CA GLY A 377 10.97 12.89 49.21
C GLY A 377 11.93 11.75 49.46
N ILE A 378 11.53 10.48 49.23
CA ILE A 378 12.41 9.33 49.40
C ILE A 378 13.32 9.22 48.16
N PRO A 379 14.66 9.06 48.34
CA PRO A 379 15.55 8.83 47.21
C PRO A 379 15.16 7.63 46.39
N PHE A 380 15.22 7.72 45.05
CA PHE A 380 14.79 6.68 44.11
C PHE A 380 15.33 5.28 44.47
N ARG A 381 16.62 5.16 44.82
CA ARG A 381 17.25 3.86 45.16
C ARG A 381 16.70 3.26 46.42
N ASP A 382 16.31 4.09 47.40
CA ASP A 382 15.74 3.63 48.67
C ASP A 382 14.26 3.23 48.47
N ALA A 383 13.50 4.01 47.71
CA ALA A 383 12.15 3.65 47.31
C ALA A 383 12.12 2.33 46.54
N TYR A 384 13.06 2.13 45.58
CA TYR A 384 13.18 0.86 44.86
C TYR A 384 13.41 -0.34 45.79
N LYS A 385 14.36 -0.20 46.73
CA LYS A 385 14.65 -1.28 47.72
C LYS A 385 13.43 -1.58 48.58
N GLU A 386 12.75 -0.56 49.05
CA GLU A 386 11.56 -0.70 49.89
C GLU A 386 10.45 -1.47 49.16
N VAL A 387 10.12 -1.08 47.93
CA VAL A 387 9.11 -1.78 47.12
C VAL A 387 9.55 -3.23 46.82
N ALA A 388 10.84 -3.47 46.56
CA ALA A 388 11.36 -4.82 46.31
C ALA A 388 11.21 -5.70 47.56
N LEU A 389 11.54 -5.19 48.76
CA LEU A 389 11.37 -5.90 50.03
C LEU A 389 9.90 -6.20 50.34
N GLN A 390 8.97 -5.28 50.02
CA GLN A 390 7.54 -5.51 50.18
C GLN A 390 7.05 -6.64 49.26
N ILE A 391 7.56 -6.73 48.05
CA ILE A 391 7.24 -7.80 47.10
C ILE A 391 7.76 -9.14 47.60
N GLU A 392 9.04 -9.22 48.02
CA GLU A 392 9.66 -10.43 48.55
C GLU A 392 8.95 -10.95 49.83
N ALA A 393 8.51 -10.03 50.66
CA ALA A 393 7.76 -10.36 51.86
C ALA A 393 6.28 -10.71 51.64
N GLY A 394 5.79 -10.59 50.40
CA GLY A 394 4.38 -10.78 50.04
C GLY A 394 3.43 -9.71 50.61
N ASN A 395 3.96 -8.55 51.02
CA ASN A 395 3.22 -7.46 51.67
C ASN A 395 2.88 -6.30 50.71
N TYR A 396 3.34 -6.36 49.48
CA TYR A 396 3.06 -5.32 48.51
C TYR A 396 1.56 -5.19 48.25
N LYS A 397 1.05 -3.96 48.33
CA LYS A 397 -0.34 -3.60 48.02
C LYS A 397 -0.38 -2.71 46.83
N SER A 398 -0.93 -3.20 45.72
CA SER A 398 -1.10 -2.45 44.51
C SER A 398 -2.08 -1.28 44.69
N PRO A 399 -1.74 -0.05 44.28
CA PRO A 399 -2.68 1.07 44.35
C PRO A 399 -3.80 0.93 43.31
N LYS A 400 -3.62 0.12 42.27
CA LYS A 400 -4.55 -0.07 41.11
C LYS A 400 -5.08 1.25 40.50
N ALA A 401 -4.30 2.30 40.63
CA ALA A 401 -4.60 3.63 40.13
C ALA A 401 -3.38 4.20 39.40
N THR A 402 -3.63 4.96 38.36
CA THR A 402 -2.61 5.65 37.54
C THR A 402 -2.80 7.17 37.69
N LYS A 403 -1.69 7.90 37.76
CA LYS A 403 -1.67 9.36 37.82
C LYS A 403 -0.76 9.94 36.74
N HIS A 404 -0.75 9.29 35.56
CA HIS A 404 0.06 9.72 34.45
C HIS A 404 -0.62 10.89 33.75
N THR A 405 0.05 12.03 33.64
CA THR A 405 -0.53 13.27 33.08
C THR A 405 0.30 13.86 31.93
N HIS A 406 1.49 13.33 31.67
CA HIS A 406 2.31 13.77 30.54
C HIS A 406 1.72 13.32 29.21
N GLU A 407 2.09 13.98 28.14
CA GLU A 407 1.63 13.72 26.78
C GLU A 407 1.91 12.27 26.38
N GLY A 408 0.89 11.63 25.78
CA GLY A 408 0.95 10.24 25.32
C GLY A 408 0.83 9.19 26.42
N SER A 409 0.55 9.57 27.65
CA SER A 409 0.33 8.64 28.78
C SER A 409 -1.14 8.25 28.94
N ILE A 410 -1.43 7.25 29.80
CA ILE A 410 -2.77 6.67 29.97
C ILE A 410 -3.87 7.72 30.19
N ASN A 411 -3.64 8.74 31.01
CA ASN A 411 -4.64 9.77 31.32
C ASN A 411 -4.53 11.00 30.41
N ASN A 412 -3.64 10.99 29.43
CA ASN A 412 -3.43 12.07 28.46
C ASN A 412 -2.93 11.49 27.11
N LEU A 413 -3.81 10.83 26.36
CA LEU A 413 -3.47 10.12 25.11
C LEU A 413 -3.18 11.05 23.93
N CYS A 414 -3.43 12.35 24.04
CA CYS A 414 -3.21 13.33 22.98
C CYS A 414 -3.93 12.97 21.66
N LEU A 415 -5.17 12.45 21.77
CA LEU A 415 -5.90 11.95 20.59
C LEU A 415 -6.19 13.05 19.55
N ASN A 416 -6.40 14.29 19.99
CA ASN A 416 -6.62 15.42 19.08
C ASN A 416 -5.37 15.78 18.28
N GLU A 417 -4.22 15.79 18.94
CA GLU A 417 -2.91 16.05 18.34
C GLU A 417 -2.55 14.98 17.31
N ILE A 418 -2.87 13.71 17.58
CA ILE A 418 -2.69 12.60 16.62
C ILE A 418 -3.60 12.81 15.39
N LYS A 419 -4.86 13.22 15.59
CA LYS A 419 -5.77 13.54 14.47
C LYS A 419 -5.25 14.70 13.61
N GLU A 420 -4.75 15.75 14.25
CA GLU A 420 -4.18 16.91 13.55
C GLU A 420 -2.93 16.52 12.72
N LYS A 421 -2.03 15.70 13.26
CA LYS A 421 -0.88 15.16 12.52
C LYS A 421 -1.32 14.39 11.27
N MET A 422 -2.33 13.52 11.36
CA MET A 422 -2.85 12.81 10.20
C MET A 422 -3.48 13.74 9.17
N ASN A 423 -4.24 14.74 9.60
CA ASN A 423 -4.86 15.71 8.69
C ASN A 423 -3.81 16.53 7.92
N GLN A 424 -2.66 16.79 8.51
CA GLN A 424 -1.53 17.46 7.84
C GLN A 424 -0.79 16.51 6.88
N ALA A 425 -0.80 15.22 7.17
CA ALA A 425 -0.11 14.20 6.35
C ALA A 425 -0.97 13.71 5.19
N TYR A 426 -2.31 13.74 5.29
CA TYR A 426 -3.23 13.25 4.25
C TYR A 426 -3.44 14.24 3.13
#